data_82a6962717cb2663f59a4b4c0ee27191
#
_entry.id   82a6962717cb2663f59a4b4c0ee27191
#
_cell.length_a   1.000
_cell.length_b   1.000
_cell.length_c   1.000
_cell.angle_alpha   90.00
_cell.angle_beta   90.00
_cell.angle_gamma   90.00
#
_symmetry.space_group_name_H-M   'P 1'
#
loop_
_entity.id
_entity.type
_entity.pdbx_description
1 polymer ?
#
loop_
_entity_poly.entity_id
_entity_poly.type
_entity_poly.pdbx_seq_one_letter_code
_entity_poly.pdbx_strand_id
1 'polypeptide(L)'
;VGRNSKGILYMTVPKELKLTADTGIPDDVRETMPAMFRGKMGDSLMVNLMPLNEEEKQQLAANPHNANAIVFNRGMNMAKMIGSSARTSKVYTYMKDHYLNLVIVAKDYDDNGARGSGVMMVSKQDNSNDVLLTLYKGPDLSTSKLEKVIGAMLSTNFKR
;
A
#
# COMPACT_ATOMS: atom_id res chain seq x y z
N VAL A 1 -4.86 11.97 -8.29
CA VAL A 1 -5.80 11.22 -7.46
C VAL A 1 -5.87 11.77 -6.04
N GLY A 2 -4.77 12.15 -5.46
CA GLY A 2 -4.72 12.75 -4.14
C GLY A 2 -3.63 13.79 -4.02
N ARG A 3 -3.78 14.69 -3.05
CA ARG A 3 -2.81 15.77 -2.81
C ARG A 3 -2.74 16.06 -1.31
N ASN A 4 -1.53 16.31 -0.82
CA ASN A 4 -1.30 16.86 0.51
C ASN A 4 -0.14 17.86 0.47
N SER A 5 0.32 18.33 1.64
CA SER A 5 1.42 19.31 1.71
C SER A 5 2.74 18.78 1.14
N LYS A 6 2.90 17.46 1.07
CA LYS A 6 4.14 16.81 0.60
C LYS A 6 4.18 16.59 -0.90
N GLY A 7 3.03 16.58 -1.58
CA GLY A 7 3.01 16.35 -3.03
C GLY A 7 1.67 15.88 -3.58
N ILE A 8 1.73 15.36 -4.80
CA ILE A 8 0.58 14.87 -5.55
C ILE A 8 0.74 13.38 -5.79
N LEU A 9 -0.32 12.63 -5.50
CA LEU A 9 -0.37 11.19 -5.72
C LEU A 9 -1.03 10.89 -7.07
N TYR A 10 -0.35 10.12 -7.88
CA TYR A 10 -0.86 9.57 -9.14
C TYR A 10 -1.06 8.07 -9.00
N MET A 11 -2.18 7.57 -9.49
CA MET A 11 -2.52 6.16 -9.44
C MET A 11 -3.53 5.84 -10.52
N THR A 12 -3.36 4.71 -11.19
CA THR A 12 -4.32 4.22 -12.18
C THR A 12 -5.14 3.11 -11.56
N VAL A 13 -6.42 3.37 -11.33
CA VAL A 13 -7.34 2.38 -10.76
C VAL A 13 -8.23 1.86 -11.88
N PRO A 14 -8.18 0.56 -12.21
CA PRO A 14 -9.04 -0.01 -13.24
C PRO A 14 -10.52 0.18 -12.95
N LYS A 15 -11.30 0.50 -13.97
CA LYS A 15 -12.75 0.70 -13.86
C LYS A 15 -13.47 -0.55 -13.37
N GLU A 16 -12.95 -1.71 -13.70
CA GLU A 16 -13.52 -3.01 -13.34
C GLU A 16 -13.56 -3.23 -11.83
N LEU A 17 -12.70 -2.53 -11.07
CA LEU A 17 -12.73 -2.59 -9.61
C LEU A 17 -13.92 -1.84 -9.02
N LYS A 18 -14.55 -0.96 -9.78
CA LYS A 18 -15.74 -0.18 -9.37
C LYS A 18 -15.50 0.59 -8.06
N LEU A 19 -14.33 1.19 -7.93
CA LEU A 19 -13.97 2.00 -6.79
C LEU A 19 -14.10 3.48 -7.13
N THR A 20 -14.61 4.25 -6.19
CA THR A 20 -14.79 5.70 -6.33
C THR A 20 -13.91 6.43 -5.32
N ALA A 21 -13.22 7.47 -5.77
CA ALA A 21 -12.38 8.27 -4.91
C ALA A 21 -13.22 8.98 -3.83
N ASP A 22 -12.76 8.93 -2.60
CA ASP A 22 -13.36 9.67 -1.49
C ASP A 22 -12.80 11.11 -1.52
N THR A 23 -13.65 12.07 -1.83
CA THR A 23 -13.28 13.49 -1.88
C THR A 23 -13.49 14.22 -0.56
N GLY A 24 -14.03 13.54 0.45
CA GLY A 24 -14.35 14.11 1.75
C GLY A 24 -13.29 13.89 2.82
N ILE A 25 -12.08 13.49 2.45
CA ILE A 25 -11.00 13.27 3.43
C ILE A 25 -10.58 14.61 4.02
N PRO A 26 -10.61 14.78 5.36
CA PRO A 26 -10.13 16.00 6.00
C PRO A 26 -8.63 16.26 5.72
N ASP A 27 -8.23 17.52 5.68
CA ASP A 27 -6.85 17.89 5.32
C ASP A 27 -5.81 17.29 6.25
N ASP A 28 -6.07 17.23 7.55
CA ASP A 28 -5.17 16.63 8.54
C ASP A 28 -4.99 15.12 8.32
N VAL A 29 -6.06 14.42 7.95
CA VAL A 29 -6.01 13.00 7.63
C VAL A 29 -5.27 12.77 6.32
N ARG A 30 -5.45 13.66 5.34
CA ARG A 30 -4.80 13.56 4.03
C ARG A 30 -3.28 13.66 4.09
N GLU A 31 -2.74 14.26 5.13
CA GLU A 31 -1.28 14.33 5.31
C GLU A 31 -0.64 12.93 5.42
N THR A 32 -1.32 11.98 6.05
CA THR A 32 -0.86 10.60 6.18
C THR A 32 -1.59 9.63 5.25
N MET A 33 -2.77 10.00 4.77
CA MET A 33 -3.57 9.18 3.86
C MET A 33 -4.05 10.04 2.69
N PRO A 34 -3.19 10.28 1.69
CA PRO A 34 -3.52 11.21 0.60
C PRO A 34 -4.61 10.71 -0.35
N ALA A 35 -4.91 9.43 -0.35
CA ALA A 35 -5.96 8.89 -1.22
C ALA A 35 -6.71 7.74 -0.56
N MET A 36 -8.02 7.71 -0.79
CA MET A 36 -8.89 6.62 -0.41
C MET A 36 -9.98 6.44 -1.46
N PHE A 37 -10.23 5.18 -1.80
CA PHE A 37 -11.29 4.77 -2.72
C PHE A 37 -12.23 3.82 -2.00
N ARG A 38 -13.50 3.89 -2.32
CA ARG A 38 -14.53 3.03 -1.75
C ARG A 38 -15.36 2.38 -2.83
N GLY A 39 -15.71 1.12 -2.62
CA GLY A 39 -16.65 0.40 -3.47
C GLY A 39 -17.99 0.21 -2.78
N LYS A 40 -19.00 -0.20 -3.56
CA LYS A 40 -20.38 -0.41 -3.06
C LYS A 40 -20.53 -1.67 -2.20
N MET A 41 -19.59 -2.61 -2.34
CA MET A 41 -19.61 -3.89 -1.61
C MET A 41 -18.79 -3.86 -0.32
N GLY A 42 -18.44 -2.68 0.16
CA GLY A 42 -17.62 -2.52 1.36
C GLY A 42 -16.13 -2.62 1.11
N ASP A 43 -15.70 -2.78 -0.12
CA ASP A 43 -14.30 -2.79 -0.46
C ASP A 43 -13.70 -1.37 -0.43
N SER A 44 -12.42 -1.31 -0.17
CA SER A 44 -11.68 -0.04 -0.08
C SER A 44 -10.25 -0.21 -0.55
N LEU A 45 -9.69 0.88 -1.05
CA LEU A 45 -8.30 0.98 -1.45
C LEU A 45 -7.76 2.30 -0.91
N MET A 46 -6.69 2.24 -0.11
CA MET A 46 -6.13 3.44 0.49
C MET A 46 -4.63 3.48 0.32
N VAL A 47 -4.08 4.69 0.27
CA VAL A 47 -2.65 4.93 0.26
C VAL A 47 -2.27 5.70 1.50
N ASN A 48 -1.31 5.18 2.26
CA ASN A 48 -0.80 5.80 3.47
C ASN A 48 0.67 6.13 3.31
N LEU A 49 1.08 7.23 3.91
CA LEU A 49 2.47 7.62 4.04
C LEU A 49 2.93 7.28 5.46
N MET A 50 3.96 6.45 5.57
CA MET A 50 4.55 6.09 6.87
C MET A 50 5.93 6.73 6.98
N PRO A 51 6.18 7.57 7.98
CA PRO A 51 7.48 8.24 8.10
C PRO A 51 8.59 7.24 8.41
N LEU A 52 9.77 7.54 7.90
CA LEU A 52 10.99 6.82 8.25
C LEU A 52 11.39 7.15 9.68
N ASN A 53 11.89 6.16 10.41
CA ASN A 53 12.53 6.40 11.70
C ASN A 53 13.97 6.91 11.50
N GLU A 54 14.62 7.34 12.59
CA GLU A 54 15.97 7.91 12.51
C GLU A 54 17.00 6.90 11.98
N GLU A 55 16.91 5.65 12.38
CA GLU A 55 17.79 4.59 11.91
C GLU A 55 17.65 4.38 10.40
N GLU A 56 16.42 4.34 9.90
CA GLU A 56 16.16 4.18 8.47
C GLU A 56 16.67 5.37 7.67
N LYS A 57 16.50 6.59 8.19
CA LYS A 57 17.04 7.81 7.55
C LYS A 57 18.56 7.75 7.46
N GLN A 58 19.23 7.28 8.50
CA GLN A 58 20.68 7.10 8.50
C GLN A 58 21.13 6.04 7.50
N GLN A 59 20.38 4.93 7.39
CA GLN A 59 20.67 3.90 6.41
C GLN A 59 20.57 4.43 4.97
N LEU A 60 19.56 5.25 4.68
CA LEU A 60 19.40 5.86 3.36
C LEU A 60 20.47 6.89 3.07
N ALA A 61 20.88 7.67 4.07
CA ALA A 61 21.96 8.65 3.91
C ALA A 61 23.30 7.96 3.59
N ALA A 62 23.53 6.78 4.17
CA ALA A 62 24.75 6.01 3.90
C ALA A 62 24.73 5.41 2.48
N ASN A 63 23.57 4.90 2.02
CA ASN A 63 23.42 4.32 0.69
C ASN A 63 21.94 4.34 0.28
N PRO A 64 21.57 5.05 -0.82
CA PRO A 64 20.17 5.08 -1.28
C PRO A 64 19.59 3.69 -1.60
N HIS A 65 20.42 2.72 -1.97
CA HIS A 65 19.96 1.36 -2.23
C HIS A 65 19.46 0.63 -0.98
N ASN A 66 19.75 1.15 0.21
CA ASN A 66 19.21 0.62 1.46
C ASN A 66 17.69 0.78 1.55
N ALA A 67 17.06 1.56 0.66
CA ALA A 67 15.62 1.64 0.55
C ALA A 67 14.97 0.25 0.35
N ASN A 68 15.60 -0.63 -0.42
CA ASN A 68 15.09 -1.98 -0.66
C ASN A 68 15.10 -2.82 0.62
N ALA A 69 16.14 -2.69 1.43
CA ALA A 69 16.22 -3.38 2.73
C ALA A 69 15.13 -2.87 3.69
N ILE A 70 14.88 -1.57 3.71
CA ILE A 70 13.84 -0.96 4.54
C ILE A 70 12.46 -1.50 4.15
N VAL A 71 12.15 -1.51 2.86
CA VAL A 71 10.88 -2.05 2.34
C VAL A 71 10.74 -3.52 2.70
N PHE A 72 11.79 -4.31 2.48
CA PHE A 72 11.78 -5.73 2.80
C PHE A 72 11.55 -5.97 4.29
N ASN A 73 12.26 -5.28 5.16
CA ASN A 73 12.14 -5.47 6.61
C ASN A 73 10.75 -5.07 7.13
N ARG A 74 10.24 -3.92 6.70
CA ARG A 74 8.89 -3.49 7.08
C ARG A 74 7.83 -4.43 6.54
N GLY A 75 7.96 -4.83 5.28
CA GLY A 75 7.01 -5.73 4.63
C GLY A 75 6.96 -7.09 5.29
N MET A 76 8.12 -7.67 5.62
CA MET A 76 8.17 -8.99 6.27
C MET A 76 7.63 -8.94 7.69
N ASN A 77 7.83 -7.85 8.43
CA ASN A 77 7.23 -7.69 9.74
C ASN A 77 5.70 -7.63 9.65
N MET A 78 5.17 -6.91 8.68
CA MET A 78 3.73 -6.87 8.42
C MET A 78 3.19 -8.24 8.01
N ALA A 79 3.92 -8.97 7.17
CA ALA A 79 3.54 -10.31 6.74
C ALA A 79 3.41 -11.27 7.92
N LYS A 80 4.30 -11.18 8.90
CA LYS A 80 4.22 -11.99 10.12
C LYS A 80 2.96 -11.67 10.92
N MET A 81 2.64 -10.39 11.07
CA MET A 81 1.45 -9.96 11.80
C MET A 81 0.17 -10.44 11.11
N ILE A 82 0.10 -10.29 9.80
CA ILE A 82 -1.06 -10.70 8.99
C ILE A 82 -1.18 -12.22 8.96
N GLY A 83 -0.05 -12.92 8.82
CA GLY A 83 -0.02 -14.39 8.75
C GLY A 83 -0.57 -15.08 10.00
N SER A 84 -0.53 -14.42 11.17
CA SER A 84 -1.10 -14.95 12.40
C SER A 84 -2.63 -14.89 12.42
N SER A 85 -3.25 -14.05 11.59
CA SER A 85 -4.70 -13.82 11.57
C SER A 85 -5.37 -14.31 10.29
N ALA A 86 -4.59 -14.61 9.25
CA ALA A 86 -5.11 -15.00 7.95
C ALA A 86 -5.09 -16.52 7.78
N ARG A 87 -6.09 -17.07 7.09
CA ARG A 87 -6.11 -18.49 6.73
C ARG A 87 -5.00 -18.82 5.73
N THR A 88 -4.80 -17.94 4.75
CA THR A 88 -3.69 -18.03 3.80
C THR A 88 -3.08 -16.66 3.59
N SER A 89 -1.75 -16.61 3.52
CA SER A 89 -1.05 -15.39 3.15
C SER A 89 0.13 -15.75 2.25
N LYS A 90 0.38 -14.88 1.27
CA LYS A 90 1.51 -15.02 0.34
C LYS A 90 2.21 -13.67 0.20
N VAL A 91 3.52 -13.73 0.00
CA VAL A 91 4.35 -12.55 -0.22
C VAL A 91 4.92 -12.62 -1.63
N TYR A 92 4.76 -11.52 -2.36
CA TYR A 92 5.32 -11.36 -3.70
C TYR A 92 6.23 -10.13 -3.70
N THR A 93 7.26 -10.18 -4.54
CA THR A 93 8.16 -9.04 -4.72
C THR A 93 8.15 -8.62 -6.18
N TYR A 94 8.12 -7.31 -6.41
CA TYR A 94 8.17 -6.71 -7.74
C TYR A 94 9.25 -5.64 -7.77
N MET A 95 10.07 -5.62 -8.81
CA MET A 95 11.06 -4.56 -9.00
C MET A 95 10.50 -3.55 -10.01
N LYS A 96 10.54 -2.28 -9.64
CA LYS A 96 10.13 -1.18 -10.51
C LYS A 96 11.16 -0.06 -10.37
N ASP A 97 11.81 0.29 -11.47
CA ASP A 97 12.84 1.34 -11.50
C ASP A 97 13.92 1.12 -10.44
N HIS A 98 14.38 -0.13 -10.29
CA HIS A 98 15.40 -0.57 -9.31
C HIS A 98 14.93 -0.54 -7.86
N TYR A 99 13.64 -0.27 -7.60
CA TYR A 99 13.08 -0.28 -6.26
C TYR A 99 12.22 -1.50 -6.02
N LEU A 100 12.38 -2.06 -4.82
CA LEU A 100 11.58 -3.21 -4.38
C LEU A 100 10.19 -2.75 -3.96
N ASN A 101 9.17 -3.45 -4.46
CA ASN A 101 7.80 -3.35 -3.99
C ASN A 101 7.42 -4.71 -3.41
N LEU A 102 7.03 -4.75 -2.15
CA LEU A 102 6.67 -5.98 -1.48
C LEU A 102 5.16 -6.03 -1.31
N VAL A 103 4.55 -7.10 -1.85
CA VAL A 103 3.10 -7.28 -1.85
C VAL A 103 2.74 -8.47 -0.98
N ILE A 104 1.80 -8.26 -0.06
CA ILE A 104 1.26 -9.30 0.80
C ILE A 104 -0.19 -9.51 0.42
N VAL A 105 -0.55 -10.75 0.08
CA VAL A 105 -1.93 -11.15 -0.22
C VAL A 105 -2.42 -12.01 0.93
N ALA A 106 -3.48 -11.58 1.60
CA ALA A 106 -4.09 -12.30 2.72
C ALA A 106 -5.52 -12.65 2.38
N LYS A 107 -5.88 -13.92 2.52
CA LYS A 107 -7.25 -14.40 2.30
C LYS A 107 -7.82 -14.92 3.60
N ASP A 108 -9.12 -14.68 3.79
CA ASP A 108 -9.87 -15.13 4.96
C ASP A 108 -9.20 -14.71 6.26
N TYR A 109 -8.75 -13.46 6.34
CA TYR A 109 -8.23 -12.96 7.60
C TYR A 109 -9.35 -12.37 8.46
N ASP A 110 -9.17 -12.48 9.77
CA ASP A 110 -10.13 -12.00 10.75
C ASP A 110 -9.72 -10.60 11.22
N ASP A 111 -10.61 -9.63 10.99
CA ASP A 111 -10.45 -8.26 11.46
C ASP A 111 -11.64 -7.95 12.39
N ASN A 112 -11.45 -8.17 13.69
CA ASN A 112 -12.47 -7.93 14.73
C ASN A 112 -13.81 -8.63 14.43
N GLY A 113 -13.74 -9.89 14.01
CA GLY A 113 -14.93 -10.70 13.72
C GLY A 113 -15.45 -10.58 12.30
N ALA A 114 -14.94 -9.66 11.51
CA ALA A 114 -15.25 -9.55 10.08
C ALA A 114 -14.21 -10.31 9.27
N ARG A 115 -14.66 -11.22 8.42
CA ARG A 115 -13.77 -11.94 7.51
C ARG A 115 -13.69 -11.26 6.17
N GLY A 116 -12.51 -11.16 5.63
CA GLY A 116 -12.27 -10.56 4.34
C GLY A 116 -10.94 -10.98 3.75
N SER A 117 -10.64 -10.39 2.60
CA SER A 117 -9.36 -10.56 1.93
C SER A 117 -8.73 -9.20 1.71
N GLY A 118 -7.41 -9.17 1.72
CA GLY A 118 -6.68 -7.93 1.55
C GLY A 118 -5.40 -8.10 0.75
N VAL A 119 -4.98 -7.00 0.16
CA VAL A 119 -3.69 -6.88 -0.51
C VAL A 119 -3.01 -5.65 0.07
N MET A 120 -1.76 -5.79 0.44
CA MET A 120 -0.96 -4.72 0.99
C MET A 120 0.33 -4.62 0.22
N MET A 121 0.72 -3.41 -0.16
CA MET A 121 2.00 -3.16 -0.82
C MET A 121 2.79 -2.16 -0.01
N VAL A 122 4.05 -2.50 0.26
CA VAL A 122 5.03 -1.61 0.87
C VAL A 122 6.01 -1.18 -0.21
N SER A 123 6.21 0.11 -0.37
CA SER A 123 7.12 0.65 -1.37
C SER A 123 7.79 1.92 -0.89
N LYS A 124 8.92 2.26 -1.51
CA LYS A 124 9.66 3.49 -1.27
C LYS A 124 9.91 4.16 -2.61
N GLN A 125 9.65 5.44 -2.69
CA GLN A 125 9.89 6.20 -3.91
C GLN A 125 11.05 7.17 -3.73
N ASP A 126 11.63 7.60 -4.86
CA ASP A 126 12.72 8.56 -4.87
C ASP A 126 12.33 9.86 -4.17
N ASN A 127 13.31 10.45 -3.51
CA ASN A 127 13.19 11.77 -2.88
C ASN A 127 12.07 11.89 -1.85
N SER A 128 11.62 10.77 -1.30
CA SER A 128 10.60 10.74 -0.26
C SER A 128 11.20 10.28 1.07
N ASN A 129 10.81 10.92 2.15
CA ASN A 129 11.17 10.50 3.52
C ASN A 129 10.11 9.60 4.13
N ASP A 130 9.20 9.08 3.30
CA ASP A 130 8.12 8.21 3.73
C ASP A 130 8.15 6.89 2.96
N VAL A 131 7.67 5.85 3.63
CA VAL A 131 7.35 4.58 2.99
C VAL A 131 5.86 4.62 2.61
N LEU A 132 5.55 4.23 1.39
CA LEU A 132 4.17 4.12 0.95
C LEU A 132 3.60 2.76 1.37
N LEU A 133 2.46 2.80 2.01
CA LEU A 133 1.67 1.62 2.31
C LEU A 133 0.35 1.73 1.57
N THR A 134 0.15 0.86 0.57
CA THR A 134 -1.11 0.78 -0.17
C THR A 134 -1.87 -0.44 0.31
N LEU A 135 -3.13 -0.26 0.65
CA LEU A 135 -3.94 -1.32 1.26
C LEU A 135 -5.28 -1.44 0.56
N TYR A 136 -5.58 -2.64 0.06
CA TYR A 136 -6.90 -3.02 -0.43
C TYR A 136 -7.55 -3.99 0.55
N LYS A 137 -8.83 -3.77 0.86
CA LYS A 137 -9.66 -4.68 1.64
C LYS A 137 -10.98 -4.93 0.90
N GLY A 138 -11.44 -6.16 0.93
CA GLY A 138 -12.71 -6.51 0.32
C GLY A 138 -13.21 -7.87 0.76
N PRO A 139 -14.49 -8.18 0.49
CA PRO A 139 -15.08 -9.47 0.87
C PRO A 139 -14.60 -10.62 0.01
N ASP A 140 -14.15 -10.34 -1.21
CA ASP A 140 -13.75 -11.34 -2.18
C ASP A 140 -12.51 -10.88 -2.95
N LEU A 141 -11.66 -11.85 -3.33
CA LEU A 141 -10.44 -11.59 -4.06
C LEU A 141 -10.20 -12.70 -5.07
N SER A 142 -10.89 -12.62 -6.22
CA SER A 142 -10.64 -13.51 -7.36
C SER A 142 -9.27 -13.23 -7.97
N THR A 143 -8.72 -14.17 -8.73
CA THR A 143 -7.43 -14.01 -9.40
C THR A 143 -7.42 -12.79 -10.32
N SER A 144 -8.49 -12.60 -11.10
CA SER A 144 -8.62 -11.43 -11.98
C SER A 144 -8.64 -10.11 -11.19
N LYS A 145 -9.37 -10.07 -10.09
CA LYS A 145 -9.43 -8.90 -9.23
C LYS A 145 -8.09 -8.62 -8.56
N LEU A 146 -7.41 -9.66 -8.10
CA LEU A 146 -6.09 -9.56 -7.50
C LEU A 146 -5.09 -8.92 -8.46
N GLU A 147 -5.06 -9.36 -9.71
CA GLU A 147 -4.16 -8.80 -10.73
C GLU A 147 -4.42 -7.31 -10.94
N LYS A 148 -5.69 -6.91 -10.99
CA LYS A 148 -6.07 -5.50 -11.17
C LYS A 148 -5.70 -4.66 -9.96
N VAL A 149 -5.87 -5.18 -8.75
CA VAL A 149 -5.50 -4.51 -7.51
C VAL A 149 -3.98 -4.31 -7.45
N ILE A 150 -3.20 -5.35 -7.72
CA ILE A 150 -1.74 -5.25 -7.73
C ILE A 150 -1.28 -4.26 -8.82
N GLY A 151 -1.89 -4.30 -10.00
CA GLY A 151 -1.59 -3.35 -11.07
C GLY A 151 -1.84 -1.91 -10.66
N ALA A 152 -2.96 -1.65 -9.98
CA ALA A 152 -3.26 -0.31 -9.45
C ALA A 152 -2.21 0.13 -8.42
N MET A 153 -1.83 -0.76 -7.50
CA MET A 153 -0.82 -0.47 -6.48
C MET A 153 0.54 -0.15 -7.10
N LEU A 154 0.96 -0.95 -8.09
CA LEU A 154 2.23 -0.73 -8.78
C LEU A 154 2.25 0.56 -9.61
N SER A 155 1.08 1.06 -10.01
CA SER A 155 0.96 2.33 -10.74
C SER A 155 1.12 3.55 -9.84
N THR A 156 1.13 3.37 -8.54
CA THR A 156 1.18 4.47 -7.56
C THR A 156 2.49 5.24 -7.69
N ASN A 157 2.38 6.57 -7.81
CA ASN A 157 3.51 7.47 -7.92
C ASN A 157 3.19 8.75 -7.16
N PHE A 158 4.03 9.06 -6.18
CA PHE A 158 3.86 10.26 -5.35
C PHE A 158 4.96 11.26 -5.70
N LYS A 159 4.58 12.38 -6.28
CA LYS A 159 5.50 13.43 -6.74
C LYS A 159 5.36 14.68 -5.91
N ARG A 160 6.50 15.22 -5.54
CA ARG A 160 6.56 16.53 -4.87
C ARG A 160 6.20 17.67 -5.81
#